data_6359fe919c23453d3ef5131d9f7b5e49
#
_entry.id   6359fe919c23453d3ef5131d9f7b5e49
#
_cell.length_a   1.000
_cell.length_b   1.000
_cell.length_c   1.000
_cell.angle_alpha   90.00
_cell.angle_beta   90.00
_cell.angle_gamma   90.00
#
_symmetry.space_group_name_H-M   'P 1'
#
loop_
_entity.id
_entity.type
_entity.pdbx_description
1 polymer ?
#
loop_
_entity_poly.entity_id
_entity_poly.type
_entity_poly.pdbx_seq_one_letter_code
_entity_poly.pdbx_strand_id
1 'polypeptide(L)'
;MKNIIILIAAGLCIFSACNATTEIEIHPIQDNVQPRLMPRALFPEAPDSLIAELGLEEGIPASVSAFLVRTEGKEILFDAANGAPDSQLLHNLDSIDIRPEDIDHIFITHLHGDHIGGLVNNETAVFPNAQLHINKVELDAWLAMPQEQTATLRRTIDLYGERLHSYDMEDSLPYGIKAIPAYGHTPGHTAYRIGNVIIAGDIMHGTALQTEHPEFCARFDMDKEKAVETRKDIMKTAADNGLKVYGMHFPAPYYL
;
A
#
# COMPACT_ATOMS: atom_id res chain seq x y z
N MET A 1 8.62 77.31 23.59
CA MET A 1 7.73 76.29 22.98
C MET A 1 8.61 75.17 22.42
N LYS A 2 8.66 74.02 23.10
CA LYS A 2 9.50 72.87 22.67
C LYS A 2 8.62 71.88 21.94
N ASN A 3 8.91 71.70 20.65
CA ASN A 3 8.20 70.66 19.83
C ASN A 3 8.78 69.29 20.17
N ILE A 4 7.91 68.39 20.63
CA ILE A 4 8.22 66.98 20.84
C ILE A 4 7.81 66.25 19.55
N ILE A 5 8.83 65.69 18.88
CA ILE A 5 8.58 64.76 17.73
C ILE A 5 8.45 63.34 18.30
N ILE A 6 7.25 62.73 18.17
CA ILE A 6 7.03 61.36 18.52
C ILE A 6 7.34 60.52 17.25
N LEU A 7 8.40 59.72 17.30
CA LEU A 7 8.70 58.69 16.28
C LEU A 7 7.84 57.46 16.63
N ILE A 8 6.89 57.15 15.74
CA ILE A 8 6.16 55.87 15.79
C ILE A 8 7.00 54.86 14.99
N ALA A 9 7.65 53.93 15.68
CA ALA A 9 8.31 52.78 15.06
C ALA A 9 7.25 51.76 14.71
N ALA A 10 6.92 51.62 13.42
CA ALA A 10 6.10 50.52 12.90
C ALA A 10 6.93 49.23 12.89
N GLY A 11 6.69 48.35 13.84
CA GLY A 11 7.26 47.02 13.87
C GLY A 11 6.65 46.14 12.78
N LEU A 12 7.44 45.83 11.75
CA LEU A 12 7.08 44.88 10.71
C LEU A 12 7.21 43.46 11.30
N CYS A 13 6.12 42.85 11.75
CA CYS A 13 6.11 41.44 12.09
C CYS A 13 6.20 40.62 10.79
N ILE A 14 7.41 40.17 10.46
CA ILE A 14 7.61 39.17 9.42
C ILE A 14 7.12 37.84 10.00
N PHE A 15 5.90 37.44 9.66
CA PHE A 15 5.46 36.04 9.85
C PHE A 15 6.26 35.20 8.88
N SER A 16 7.34 34.58 9.37
CA SER A 16 7.99 33.47 8.68
C SER A 16 7.00 32.28 8.69
N ALA A 17 6.35 32.05 7.55
CA ALA A 17 5.60 30.80 7.37
C ALA A 17 6.64 29.68 7.40
N CYS A 18 6.80 29.05 8.55
CA CYS A 18 7.49 27.78 8.67
C CYS A 18 6.65 26.79 7.87
N ASN A 19 7.09 26.43 6.66
CA ASN A 19 6.57 25.26 5.96
C ASN A 19 7.02 24.05 6.80
N ALA A 20 6.24 23.67 7.80
CA ALA A 20 6.39 22.40 8.46
C ALA A 20 6.15 21.35 7.38
N THR A 21 7.21 20.69 6.91
CA THR A 21 7.07 19.47 6.14
C THR A 21 6.35 18.51 7.07
N THR A 22 5.14 18.08 6.69
CA THR A 22 4.40 17.07 7.44
C THR A 22 5.29 15.83 7.57
N GLU A 23 5.63 15.47 8.79
CA GLU A 23 6.44 14.29 9.05
C GLU A 23 5.61 13.05 8.67
N ILE A 24 6.20 12.17 7.86
CA ILE A 24 5.61 10.92 7.43
C ILE A 24 6.48 9.80 8.00
N GLU A 25 5.91 9.00 8.86
CA GLU A 25 6.54 7.82 9.44
C GLU A 25 5.89 6.57 8.87
N ILE A 26 6.70 5.59 8.42
CA ILE A 26 6.22 4.37 7.79
C ILE A 26 6.75 3.16 8.55
N HIS A 27 5.82 2.30 8.96
CA HIS A 27 6.10 1.04 9.64
C HIS A 27 5.63 -0.11 8.77
N PRO A 28 6.56 -0.93 8.23
CA PRO A 28 6.19 -2.21 7.63
C PRO A 28 5.62 -3.15 8.71
N ILE A 29 4.44 -3.68 8.46
CA ILE A 29 3.74 -4.62 9.34
C ILE A 29 3.73 -5.98 8.66
N GLN A 30 4.77 -6.77 8.90
CA GLN A 30 4.91 -8.11 8.32
C GLN A 30 3.84 -9.05 8.88
N ASP A 31 3.20 -9.82 8.01
CA ASP A 31 2.14 -10.75 8.39
C ASP A 31 2.63 -12.20 8.53
N ASN A 32 3.66 -12.59 7.78
CA ASN A 32 4.21 -13.94 7.88
C ASN A 32 5.18 -14.12 9.05
N VAL A 33 5.04 -15.22 9.79
CA VAL A 33 5.89 -15.56 10.98
C VAL A 33 7.34 -15.83 10.58
N GLN A 34 7.55 -16.52 9.46
CA GLN A 34 8.86 -16.94 8.98
C GLN A 34 9.19 -16.30 7.63
N PRO A 35 10.46 -16.13 7.26
CA PRO A 35 10.84 -15.73 5.93
C PRO A 35 10.13 -16.60 4.88
N ARG A 36 9.56 -15.95 3.86
CA ARG A 36 8.76 -16.59 2.82
C ARG A 36 9.56 -16.71 1.54
N LEU A 37 9.42 -17.85 0.87
CA LEU A 37 9.87 -18.04 -0.50
C LEU A 37 8.64 -18.22 -1.39
N MET A 38 8.50 -17.39 -2.41
CA MET A 38 7.52 -17.62 -3.48
C MET A 38 7.98 -18.80 -4.31
N PRO A 39 7.10 -19.81 -4.57
CA PRO A 39 7.47 -20.91 -5.42
C PRO A 39 7.88 -20.43 -6.82
N ARG A 40 8.98 -20.97 -7.36
CA ARG A 40 9.42 -20.67 -8.73
C ARG A 40 8.31 -20.88 -9.78
N ALA A 41 7.44 -21.86 -9.57
CA ALA A 41 6.30 -22.14 -10.46
C ALA A 41 5.32 -20.96 -10.63
N LEU A 42 5.41 -19.93 -9.81
CA LEU A 42 4.63 -18.69 -9.97
C LEU A 42 5.16 -17.83 -11.12
N PHE A 43 6.40 -18.03 -11.56
CA PHE A 43 7.03 -17.30 -12.66
C PHE A 43 7.35 -18.25 -13.83
N PRO A 44 6.31 -18.77 -14.53
CA PRO A 44 6.46 -19.86 -15.48
C PRO A 44 7.28 -19.48 -16.73
N GLU A 45 7.40 -18.19 -17.02
CA GLU A 45 8.11 -17.66 -18.18
C GLU A 45 9.59 -17.39 -17.90
N ALA A 46 10.02 -17.38 -16.63
CA ALA A 46 11.42 -17.21 -16.27
C ALA A 46 12.21 -18.48 -16.61
N PRO A 47 13.29 -18.39 -17.45
CA PRO A 47 14.08 -19.55 -17.82
C PRO A 47 14.80 -20.19 -16.63
N ASP A 48 14.96 -21.52 -16.63
CA ASP A 48 15.70 -22.25 -15.60
C ASP A 48 17.14 -21.76 -15.44
N SER A 49 17.78 -21.40 -16.56
CA SER A 49 19.13 -20.85 -16.55
C SER A 49 19.25 -19.52 -15.81
N LEU A 50 18.24 -18.63 -15.94
CA LEU A 50 18.20 -17.37 -15.22
C LEU A 50 17.93 -17.59 -13.72
N ILE A 51 17.00 -18.49 -13.40
CA ILE A 51 16.73 -18.86 -12.00
C ILE A 51 17.98 -19.40 -11.31
N ALA A 52 18.75 -20.25 -11.99
CA ALA A 52 20.01 -20.77 -11.47
C ALA A 52 21.12 -19.69 -11.38
N GLU A 53 21.21 -18.79 -12.36
CA GLU A 53 22.14 -17.66 -12.34
C GLU A 53 21.89 -16.73 -11.14
N LEU A 54 20.61 -16.50 -10.80
CA LEU A 54 20.20 -15.67 -9.69
C LEU A 54 20.18 -16.42 -8.33
N GLY A 55 20.45 -17.74 -8.31
CA GLY A 55 20.41 -18.57 -7.09
C GLY A 55 19.02 -18.69 -6.48
N LEU A 56 17.97 -18.76 -7.32
CA LEU A 56 16.56 -18.75 -6.91
C LEU A 56 15.86 -20.12 -7.07
N GLU A 57 16.62 -21.21 -7.12
CA GLU A 57 16.10 -22.58 -7.33
C GLU A 57 15.16 -23.03 -6.20
N GLU A 58 15.47 -22.66 -4.97
CA GLU A 58 14.67 -23.00 -3.78
C GLU A 58 13.41 -22.12 -3.67
N GLY A 59 13.34 -21.01 -4.41
CA GLY A 59 12.25 -20.05 -4.40
C GLY A 59 12.74 -18.61 -4.37
N ILE A 60 11.80 -17.68 -4.53
CA ILE A 60 12.12 -16.25 -4.61
C ILE A 60 11.76 -15.59 -3.28
N PRO A 61 12.74 -14.94 -2.59
CA PRO A 61 12.48 -14.27 -1.31
C PRO A 61 11.32 -13.28 -1.41
N ALA A 62 10.39 -13.37 -0.47
CA ALA A 62 9.19 -12.55 -0.41
C ALA A 62 8.71 -12.34 1.02
N SER A 63 7.69 -11.50 1.18
CA SER A 63 6.91 -11.33 2.42
C SER A 63 5.41 -11.29 2.11
N VAL A 64 4.60 -11.17 3.13
CA VAL A 64 3.26 -10.58 3.09
C VAL A 64 3.26 -9.50 4.14
N SER A 65 2.99 -8.27 3.76
CA SER A 65 3.08 -7.12 4.64
C SER A 65 1.97 -6.12 4.37
N ALA A 66 1.53 -5.43 5.42
CA ALA A 66 0.79 -4.19 5.33
C ALA A 66 1.74 -3.03 5.69
N PHE A 67 1.32 -1.78 5.49
CA PHE A 67 2.13 -0.63 5.86
C PHE A 67 1.30 0.34 6.69
N LEU A 68 1.74 0.62 7.92
CA LEU A 68 1.18 1.69 8.72
C LEU A 68 1.93 2.98 8.42
N VAL A 69 1.19 4.04 8.12
CA VAL A 69 1.71 5.39 7.91
C VAL A 69 1.13 6.32 8.95
N ARG A 70 2.02 6.99 9.70
CA ARG A 70 1.66 8.07 10.62
C ARG A 70 1.88 9.41 9.95
N THR A 71 0.85 10.23 9.89
CA THR A 71 0.93 11.58 9.34
C THR A 71 -0.23 12.43 9.85
N GLU A 72 0.02 13.71 10.13
CA GLU A 72 -1.00 14.68 10.60
C GLU A 72 -1.81 14.18 11.83
N GLY A 73 -1.18 13.35 12.69
CA GLY A 73 -1.82 12.75 13.86
C GLY A 73 -2.83 11.65 13.52
N LYS A 74 -2.69 11.02 12.35
CA LYS A 74 -3.52 9.92 11.87
C LYS A 74 -2.73 8.63 11.70
N GLU A 75 -3.38 7.52 12.01
CA GLU A 75 -2.90 6.17 11.78
C GLU A 75 -3.59 5.62 10.51
N ILE A 76 -2.82 5.49 9.44
CA ILE A 76 -3.31 5.11 8.11
C ILE A 76 -2.69 3.77 7.71
N LEU A 77 -3.52 2.76 7.52
CA LEU A 77 -3.06 1.43 7.11
C LEU A 77 -3.22 1.28 5.58
N PHE A 78 -2.21 0.73 4.93
CA PHE A 78 -2.27 0.31 3.53
C PHE A 78 -2.29 -1.21 3.48
N ASP A 79 -3.40 -1.77 2.98
CA ASP A 79 -3.80 -3.17 3.04
C ASP A 79 -3.94 -3.73 4.47
N ALA A 80 -4.49 -4.93 4.58
CA ALA A 80 -4.77 -5.57 5.86
C ALA A 80 -4.32 -7.04 5.92
N ALA A 81 -3.35 -7.40 5.08
CA ALA A 81 -2.77 -8.74 5.03
C ALA A 81 -3.82 -9.85 4.82
N ASN A 82 -3.49 -11.12 5.12
CA ASN A 82 -4.32 -12.26 4.74
C ASN A 82 -5.36 -12.69 5.80
N GLY A 83 -5.21 -12.25 7.07
CA GLY A 83 -6.12 -12.62 8.15
C GLY A 83 -6.16 -14.11 8.49
N ALA A 84 -5.15 -14.89 8.08
CA ALA A 84 -5.04 -16.30 8.42
C ALA A 84 -4.87 -16.51 9.94
N PRO A 85 -5.11 -17.71 10.48
CA PRO A 85 -4.95 -17.98 11.91
C PRO A 85 -3.56 -17.71 12.49
N ASP A 86 -2.52 -17.72 11.64
CA ASP A 86 -1.14 -17.42 11.98
C ASP A 86 -0.71 -16.00 11.58
N SER A 87 -1.63 -15.17 11.10
CA SER A 87 -1.39 -13.76 10.76
C SER A 87 -0.76 -13.01 11.93
N GLN A 88 0.29 -12.25 11.62
CA GLN A 88 0.99 -11.42 12.60
C GLN A 88 0.58 -9.95 12.55
N LEU A 89 -0.38 -9.58 11.69
CA LEU A 89 -0.82 -8.19 11.50
C LEU A 89 -1.14 -7.50 12.84
N LEU A 90 -2.07 -8.08 13.60
CA LEU A 90 -2.51 -7.48 14.87
C LEU A 90 -1.41 -7.53 15.95
N HIS A 91 -0.63 -8.62 16.01
CA HIS A 91 0.49 -8.74 16.94
C HIS A 91 1.56 -7.67 16.65
N ASN A 92 1.88 -7.44 15.38
CA ASN A 92 2.90 -6.47 14.99
C ASN A 92 2.40 -5.02 15.11
N LEU A 93 1.11 -4.75 14.93
CA LEU A 93 0.52 -3.45 15.29
C LEU A 93 0.62 -3.20 16.81
N ASP A 94 0.24 -4.17 17.64
CA ASP A 94 0.33 -4.06 19.10
C ASP A 94 1.78 -3.85 19.57
N SER A 95 2.77 -4.44 18.91
CA SER A 95 4.20 -4.28 19.23
C SER A 95 4.73 -2.84 19.07
N ILE A 96 3.98 -1.98 18.36
CA ILE A 96 4.26 -0.55 18.18
C ILE A 96 3.18 0.31 18.84
N ASP A 97 2.48 -0.23 19.82
CA ASP A 97 1.44 0.43 20.61
C ASP A 97 0.22 0.90 19.79
N ILE A 98 -0.14 0.18 18.71
CA ILE A 98 -1.30 0.45 17.87
C ILE A 98 -2.32 -0.67 18.01
N ARG A 99 -3.53 -0.30 18.41
CA ARG A 99 -4.69 -1.20 18.47
C ARG A 99 -5.54 -1.03 17.22
N PRO A 100 -6.37 -2.02 16.86
CA PRO A 100 -7.28 -1.90 15.72
C PRO A 100 -8.21 -0.67 15.78
N GLU A 101 -8.60 -0.25 16.98
CA GLU A 101 -9.47 0.92 17.21
C GLU A 101 -8.75 2.24 16.93
N ASP A 102 -7.43 2.26 16.90
CA ASP A 102 -6.62 3.45 16.68
C ASP A 102 -6.44 3.76 15.17
N ILE A 103 -6.76 2.82 14.27
CA ILE A 103 -6.67 3.01 12.83
C ILE A 103 -7.80 3.93 12.34
N ASP A 104 -7.41 5.06 11.75
CA ASP A 104 -8.36 6.06 11.22
C ASP A 104 -8.80 5.73 9.79
N HIS A 105 -7.85 5.31 8.93
CA HIS A 105 -8.10 5.03 7.52
C HIS A 105 -7.39 3.77 7.07
N ILE A 106 -8.02 3.05 6.14
CA ILE A 106 -7.41 1.92 5.43
C ILE A 106 -7.54 2.17 3.93
N PHE A 107 -6.44 2.15 3.21
CA PHE A 107 -6.41 2.21 1.76
C PHE A 107 -6.04 0.84 1.20
N ILE A 108 -6.90 0.30 0.34
CA ILE A 108 -6.70 -1.01 -0.27
C ILE A 108 -6.08 -0.84 -1.64
N THR A 109 -4.95 -1.52 -1.88
CA THR A 109 -4.29 -1.49 -3.19
C THR A 109 -5.08 -2.30 -4.21
N HIS A 110 -5.54 -3.48 -3.82
CA HIS A 110 -6.39 -4.35 -4.63
C HIS A 110 -7.07 -5.42 -3.75
N LEU A 111 -7.98 -6.21 -4.33
CA LEU A 111 -8.91 -7.04 -3.55
C LEU A 111 -8.54 -8.54 -3.48
N HIS A 112 -7.27 -8.91 -3.66
CA HIS A 112 -6.82 -10.27 -3.33
C HIS A 112 -6.91 -10.55 -1.83
N GLY A 113 -7.02 -11.83 -1.48
CA GLY A 113 -7.28 -12.28 -0.12
C GLY A 113 -6.21 -11.89 0.89
N ASP A 114 -4.95 -11.83 0.47
CA ASP A 114 -3.81 -11.44 1.30
C ASP A 114 -3.64 -9.92 1.46
N HIS A 115 -4.57 -9.13 0.93
CA HIS A 115 -4.66 -7.67 1.12
C HIS A 115 -5.90 -7.26 1.91
N ILE A 116 -6.98 -8.05 1.83
CA ILE A 116 -8.25 -7.72 2.52
C ILE A 116 -8.65 -8.74 3.59
N GLY A 117 -7.95 -9.86 3.72
CA GLY A 117 -8.33 -10.94 4.64
C GLY A 117 -8.36 -10.51 6.10
N GLY A 118 -7.42 -9.66 6.51
CA GLY A 118 -7.37 -9.14 7.87
C GLY A 118 -8.39 -8.05 8.20
N LEU A 119 -9.21 -7.61 7.24
CA LEU A 119 -10.29 -6.64 7.51
C LEU A 119 -11.43 -7.23 8.34
N VAL A 120 -11.60 -8.55 8.29
CA VAL A 120 -12.76 -9.24 8.88
C VAL A 120 -12.30 -10.40 9.75
N ASN A 121 -12.83 -10.49 10.96
CA ASN A 121 -12.68 -11.64 11.83
C ASN A 121 -14.07 -12.21 12.18
N ASN A 122 -14.39 -13.40 11.63
CA ASN A 122 -15.73 -13.99 11.74
C ASN A 122 -16.83 -13.01 11.26
N GLU A 123 -17.65 -12.55 12.18
CA GLU A 123 -18.81 -11.68 11.95
C GLU A 123 -18.53 -10.20 12.29
N THR A 124 -17.27 -9.79 12.48
CA THR A 124 -16.92 -8.44 12.92
C THR A 124 -15.87 -7.78 12.02
N ALA A 125 -15.99 -6.46 11.84
CA ALA A 125 -14.91 -5.66 11.29
C ALA A 125 -13.75 -5.61 12.30
N VAL A 126 -12.54 -5.91 11.84
CA VAL A 126 -11.34 -5.89 12.70
C VAL A 126 -10.99 -4.46 13.10
N PHE A 127 -11.16 -3.50 12.21
CA PHE A 127 -10.86 -2.08 12.43
C PHE A 127 -12.17 -1.28 12.56
N PRO A 128 -12.73 -1.20 13.78
CA PRO A 128 -14.11 -0.72 13.95
C PRO A 128 -14.32 0.77 13.68
N ASN A 129 -13.23 1.57 13.76
CA ASN A 129 -13.29 3.03 13.56
C ASN A 129 -12.78 3.46 12.18
N ALA A 130 -12.09 2.59 11.46
CA ALA A 130 -11.44 2.94 10.21
C ALA A 130 -12.42 3.26 9.08
N GLN A 131 -12.09 4.30 8.29
CA GLN A 131 -12.69 4.58 6.98
C GLN A 131 -11.93 3.75 5.94
N LEU A 132 -12.62 2.90 5.19
CA LEU A 132 -12.05 2.00 4.20
C LEU A 132 -12.17 2.61 2.81
N HIS A 133 -11.04 2.74 2.10
CA HIS A 133 -10.98 3.36 0.78
C HIS A 133 -10.58 2.33 -0.27
N ILE A 134 -11.40 2.18 -1.31
CA ILE A 134 -11.19 1.23 -2.41
C ILE A 134 -11.41 1.95 -3.74
N ASN A 135 -10.51 1.73 -4.71
CA ASN A 135 -10.71 2.21 -6.08
C ASN A 135 -11.99 1.60 -6.67
N LYS A 136 -12.82 2.46 -7.26
CA LYS A 136 -14.10 2.05 -7.84
C LYS A 136 -13.96 1.04 -8.96
N VAL A 137 -12.93 1.17 -9.81
CA VAL A 137 -12.66 0.20 -10.90
C VAL A 137 -12.37 -1.18 -10.33
N GLU A 138 -11.58 -1.25 -9.26
CA GLU A 138 -11.28 -2.51 -8.57
C GLU A 138 -12.54 -3.11 -7.95
N LEU A 139 -13.28 -2.32 -7.20
CA LEU A 139 -14.51 -2.75 -6.54
C LEU A 139 -15.54 -3.29 -7.53
N ASP A 140 -15.81 -2.55 -8.60
CA ASP A 140 -16.79 -2.92 -9.62
C ASP A 140 -16.37 -4.20 -10.36
N ALA A 141 -15.10 -4.33 -10.73
CA ALA A 141 -14.57 -5.53 -11.40
C ALA A 141 -14.72 -6.78 -10.54
N TRP A 142 -14.38 -6.69 -9.26
CA TRP A 142 -14.52 -7.83 -8.34
C TRP A 142 -15.98 -8.17 -8.02
N LEU A 143 -16.85 -7.18 -7.88
CA LEU A 143 -18.28 -7.44 -7.67
C LEU A 143 -18.96 -8.11 -8.86
N ALA A 144 -18.39 -7.96 -10.06
CA ALA A 144 -18.84 -8.67 -11.26
C ALA A 144 -18.39 -10.15 -11.30
N MET A 145 -17.43 -10.56 -10.46
CA MET A 145 -16.97 -11.95 -10.38
C MET A 145 -17.97 -12.84 -9.61
N PRO A 146 -17.89 -14.19 -9.76
CA PRO A 146 -18.69 -15.14 -9.00
C PRO A 146 -18.61 -14.91 -7.49
N GLN A 147 -19.73 -15.07 -6.79
CA GLN A 147 -19.83 -14.81 -5.35
C GLN A 147 -18.83 -15.63 -4.52
N GLU A 148 -18.54 -16.85 -4.95
CA GLU A 148 -17.60 -17.76 -4.27
C GLU A 148 -16.16 -17.18 -4.24
N GLN A 149 -15.78 -16.39 -5.25
CA GLN A 149 -14.47 -15.74 -5.34
C GLN A 149 -14.41 -14.41 -4.58
N THR A 150 -15.56 -13.84 -4.25
CA THR A 150 -15.69 -12.50 -3.66
C THR A 150 -16.32 -12.53 -2.27
N ALA A 151 -16.36 -13.67 -1.61
CA ALA A 151 -17.04 -13.84 -0.32
C ALA A 151 -16.46 -12.91 0.76
N THR A 152 -15.13 -12.81 0.88
CA THR A 152 -14.44 -11.90 1.83
C THR A 152 -14.77 -10.44 1.52
N LEU A 153 -14.71 -10.04 0.25
CA LEU A 153 -15.06 -8.67 -0.16
C LEU A 153 -16.51 -8.34 0.21
N ARG A 154 -17.47 -9.20 -0.12
CA ARG A 154 -18.89 -8.97 0.20
C ARG A 154 -19.12 -8.85 1.70
N ARG A 155 -18.44 -9.70 2.47
CA ARG A 155 -18.45 -9.62 3.91
C ARG A 155 -17.86 -8.31 4.43
N THR A 156 -16.76 -7.86 3.85
CA THR A 156 -16.14 -6.57 4.17
C THR A 156 -17.12 -5.41 3.89
N ILE A 157 -17.80 -5.41 2.74
CA ILE A 157 -18.79 -4.41 2.39
C ILE A 157 -19.91 -4.36 3.45
N ASP A 158 -20.45 -5.53 3.83
CA ASP A 158 -21.53 -5.62 4.82
C ASP A 158 -21.12 -5.08 6.18
N LEU A 159 -19.88 -5.36 6.63
CA LEU A 159 -19.40 -5.01 7.97
C LEU A 159 -18.87 -3.57 8.08
N TYR A 160 -18.29 -3.04 7.02
CA TYR A 160 -17.81 -1.65 6.99
C TYR A 160 -18.96 -0.68 6.66
N GLY A 161 -19.95 -1.09 5.85
CA GLY A 161 -21.15 -0.30 5.57
C GLY A 161 -20.82 1.11 5.08
N GLU A 162 -21.36 2.14 5.77
CA GLU A 162 -21.14 3.55 5.42
C GLU A 162 -19.68 4.03 5.57
N ARG A 163 -18.82 3.25 6.23
CA ARG A 163 -17.39 3.53 6.37
C ARG A 163 -16.56 3.09 5.15
N LEU A 164 -17.18 2.37 4.20
CA LEU A 164 -16.55 2.01 2.95
C LEU A 164 -16.79 3.13 1.92
N HIS A 165 -15.70 3.67 1.39
CA HIS A 165 -15.70 4.73 0.38
C HIS A 165 -15.03 4.22 -0.90
N SER A 166 -15.79 4.11 -1.98
CA SER A 166 -15.21 3.94 -3.31
C SER A 166 -14.86 5.29 -3.90
N TYR A 167 -13.75 5.40 -4.61
CA TYR A 167 -13.28 6.63 -5.21
C TYR A 167 -12.84 6.40 -6.67
N ASP A 168 -12.92 7.43 -7.49
CA ASP A 168 -12.35 7.48 -8.84
C ASP A 168 -10.89 7.99 -8.79
N MET A 169 -10.05 7.64 -9.79
CA MET A 169 -8.61 7.97 -9.77
C MET A 169 -8.30 9.46 -9.70
N GLU A 170 -9.22 10.30 -10.18
CA GLU A 170 -9.10 11.75 -10.19
C GLU A 170 -9.52 12.39 -8.87
N ASP A 171 -10.10 11.62 -7.95
CA ASP A 171 -10.58 12.13 -6.67
C ASP A 171 -9.39 12.53 -5.76
N SER A 172 -9.62 13.59 -4.99
CA SER A 172 -8.68 14.00 -3.96
C SER A 172 -8.82 13.12 -2.73
N LEU A 173 -7.78 12.37 -2.41
CA LEU A 173 -7.71 11.57 -1.19
C LEU A 173 -7.19 12.41 -0.01
N PRO A 174 -7.56 12.07 1.24
CA PRO A 174 -7.12 12.80 2.42
C PRO A 174 -5.60 12.71 2.65
N TYR A 175 -5.06 13.58 3.49
CA TYR A 175 -3.66 13.61 3.96
C TYR A 175 -2.62 13.68 2.85
N GLY A 176 -2.96 14.29 1.69
CA GLY A 176 -2.06 14.41 0.55
C GLY A 176 -1.71 13.09 -0.14
N ILE A 177 -2.44 12.02 0.17
CA ILE A 177 -2.34 10.74 -0.53
C ILE A 177 -2.78 10.93 -1.98
N LYS A 178 -2.03 10.36 -2.91
CA LYS A 178 -2.35 10.34 -4.34
C LYS A 178 -2.48 8.90 -4.82
N ALA A 179 -3.63 8.57 -5.39
CA ALA A 179 -3.80 7.33 -6.10
C ALA A 179 -3.00 7.36 -7.42
N ILE A 180 -2.34 6.26 -7.73
CA ILE A 180 -1.59 6.03 -8.97
C ILE A 180 -2.16 4.76 -9.60
N PRO A 181 -2.67 4.83 -10.85
CA PRO A 181 -3.11 3.62 -11.55
C PRO A 181 -1.98 2.61 -11.64
N ALA A 182 -2.19 1.42 -11.08
CA ALA A 182 -1.22 0.32 -11.10
C ALA A 182 -1.82 -0.94 -11.74
N TYR A 183 -2.66 -0.73 -12.76
CA TYR A 183 -3.46 -1.77 -13.39
C TYR A 183 -2.62 -2.88 -14.01
N GLY A 184 -3.19 -4.07 -14.09
CA GLY A 184 -2.60 -5.26 -14.73
C GLY A 184 -2.51 -6.45 -13.78
N HIS A 185 -2.01 -6.26 -12.56
CA HIS A 185 -2.10 -7.30 -11.53
C HIS A 185 -3.57 -7.63 -11.24
N THR A 186 -4.38 -6.60 -10.97
CA THR A 186 -5.84 -6.66 -11.01
C THR A 186 -6.38 -5.50 -11.86
N PRO A 187 -7.68 -5.49 -12.23
CA PRO A 187 -8.25 -4.46 -13.11
C PRO A 187 -8.14 -3.04 -12.59
N GLY A 188 -8.23 -2.84 -11.29
CA GLY A 188 -8.18 -1.52 -10.65
C GLY A 188 -7.07 -1.39 -9.60
N HIS A 189 -6.05 -2.26 -9.66
CA HIS A 189 -4.89 -2.19 -8.76
C HIS A 189 -4.35 -0.76 -8.68
N THR A 190 -4.16 -0.29 -7.46
CA THR A 190 -3.78 1.10 -7.16
C THR A 190 -2.55 1.14 -6.29
N ALA A 191 -1.53 1.87 -6.72
CA ALA A 191 -0.45 2.29 -5.86
C ALA A 191 -0.78 3.65 -5.22
N TYR A 192 -0.20 3.94 -4.06
CA TYR A 192 -0.45 5.19 -3.35
C TYR A 192 0.85 5.94 -3.12
N ARG A 193 0.89 7.20 -3.51
CA ARG A 193 1.99 8.09 -3.17
C ARG A 193 1.62 8.95 -1.98
N ILE A 194 2.52 8.99 -0.99
CA ILE A 194 2.46 9.90 0.13
C ILE A 194 3.87 10.50 0.37
N GLY A 195 3.99 11.82 0.26
CA GLY A 195 5.30 12.50 0.31
C GLY A 195 6.29 11.95 -0.72
N ASN A 196 7.41 11.40 -0.24
CA ASN A 196 8.49 10.83 -1.04
C ASN A 196 8.45 9.29 -1.15
N VAL A 197 7.29 8.70 -0.87
CA VAL A 197 7.11 7.23 -0.83
C VAL A 197 5.97 6.82 -1.74
N ILE A 198 6.09 5.64 -2.36
CA ILE A 198 5.04 4.91 -3.05
C ILE A 198 4.79 3.60 -2.30
N ILE A 199 3.55 3.37 -1.89
CA ILE A 199 3.07 2.04 -1.46
C ILE A 199 2.50 1.40 -2.71
N ALA A 200 3.18 0.40 -3.25
CA ALA A 200 2.98 -0.05 -4.62
C ALA A 200 2.11 -1.30 -4.76
N GLY A 201 1.67 -1.89 -3.63
CA GLY A 201 0.92 -3.15 -3.67
C GLY A 201 1.74 -4.26 -4.36
N ASP A 202 1.12 -4.92 -5.30
CA ASP A 202 1.62 -6.11 -5.98
C ASP A 202 2.15 -5.83 -7.39
N ILE A 203 2.88 -4.73 -7.57
CA ILE A 203 3.60 -4.52 -8.83
C ILE A 203 4.71 -5.56 -9.05
N MET A 204 5.22 -6.17 -7.97
CA MET A 204 6.20 -7.26 -7.97
C MET A 204 5.91 -8.26 -6.84
N HIS A 205 6.09 -9.55 -7.13
CA HIS A 205 5.96 -10.64 -6.17
C HIS A 205 7.33 -11.25 -5.78
N GLY A 206 8.38 -10.87 -6.49
CA GLY A 206 9.74 -11.36 -6.27
C GLY A 206 10.77 -10.36 -6.75
N THR A 207 11.20 -9.46 -5.85
CA THR A 207 12.14 -8.39 -6.19
C THR A 207 13.47 -8.92 -6.71
N ALA A 208 13.97 -10.05 -6.17
CA ALA A 208 15.22 -10.67 -6.63
C ALA A 208 15.20 -11.11 -8.11
N LEU A 209 14.03 -11.30 -8.70
CA LEU A 209 13.85 -11.57 -10.12
C LEU A 209 13.39 -10.31 -10.88
N GLN A 210 12.30 -9.69 -10.42
CA GLN A 210 11.54 -8.71 -11.22
C GLN A 210 12.13 -7.30 -11.22
N THR A 211 13.10 -7.00 -10.35
CA THR A 211 13.81 -5.70 -10.40
C THR A 211 14.63 -5.55 -11.66
N GLU A 212 15.43 -6.58 -12.00
CA GLU A 212 16.28 -6.58 -13.20
C GLU A 212 15.54 -7.15 -14.43
N HIS A 213 14.52 -7.99 -14.20
CA HIS A 213 13.74 -8.68 -15.22
C HIS A 213 12.24 -8.40 -15.06
N PRO A 214 11.82 -7.14 -15.26
CA PRO A 214 10.42 -6.73 -15.04
C PRO A 214 9.42 -7.38 -16.01
N GLU A 215 9.90 -8.02 -17.08
CA GLU A 215 9.07 -8.74 -18.04
C GLU A 215 8.44 -10.03 -17.50
N PHE A 216 9.03 -10.64 -16.47
CA PHE A 216 8.47 -11.87 -15.90
C PHE A 216 7.32 -11.58 -14.95
N CYS A 217 6.14 -12.11 -15.32
CA CYS A 217 4.91 -11.95 -14.54
C CYS A 217 4.69 -13.12 -13.59
N ALA A 218 4.15 -12.81 -12.43
CA ALA A 218 3.56 -13.85 -11.58
C ALA A 218 2.27 -14.39 -12.23
N ARG A 219 1.90 -15.63 -11.90
CA ARG A 219 0.65 -16.23 -12.38
C ARG A 219 -0.60 -15.48 -11.91
N PHE A 220 -0.46 -14.63 -10.91
CA PHE A 220 -1.53 -13.81 -10.36
C PHE A 220 -1.84 -12.58 -11.22
N ASP A 221 -0.92 -12.16 -12.11
CA ASP A 221 -1.14 -11.00 -12.96
C ASP A 221 -2.25 -11.31 -13.98
N MET A 222 -3.41 -10.63 -13.85
CA MET A 222 -4.60 -10.86 -14.68
C MET A 222 -4.41 -10.36 -16.10
N ASP A 223 -3.69 -9.24 -16.27
CA ASP A 223 -3.25 -8.69 -17.56
C ASP A 223 -1.73 -8.51 -17.49
N LYS A 224 -1.00 -9.49 -18.04
CA LYS A 224 0.45 -9.53 -17.95
C LYS A 224 1.14 -8.37 -18.68
N GLU A 225 0.63 -8.00 -19.85
CA GLU A 225 1.22 -6.92 -20.64
C GLU A 225 1.09 -5.59 -19.87
N LYS A 226 -0.08 -5.33 -19.32
CA LYS A 226 -0.35 -4.14 -18.52
C LYS A 226 0.41 -4.15 -17.20
N ALA A 227 0.56 -5.29 -16.52
CA ALA A 227 1.34 -5.42 -15.30
C ALA A 227 2.83 -5.10 -15.52
N VAL A 228 3.40 -5.56 -16.64
CA VAL A 228 4.79 -5.22 -17.04
C VAL A 228 4.95 -3.73 -17.33
N GLU A 229 4.05 -3.14 -18.11
CA GLU A 229 4.04 -1.70 -18.40
C GLU A 229 3.99 -0.89 -17.09
N THR A 230 3.00 -1.16 -16.26
CA THR A 230 2.79 -0.49 -14.97
C THR A 230 4.00 -0.60 -14.04
N ARG A 231 4.57 -1.80 -13.90
CA ARG A 231 5.78 -2.05 -13.11
C ARG A 231 6.93 -1.18 -13.56
N LYS A 232 7.20 -1.14 -14.87
CA LYS A 232 8.27 -0.32 -15.44
C LYS A 232 8.04 1.18 -15.22
N ASP A 233 6.81 1.65 -15.40
CA ASP A 233 6.45 3.05 -15.26
C ASP A 233 6.55 3.54 -13.80
N ILE A 234 6.07 2.75 -12.84
CA ILE A 234 6.16 3.08 -11.42
C ILE A 234 7.62 3.10 -10.98
N MET A 235 8.41 2.08 -11.34
CA MET A 235 9.83 2.01 -10.97
C MET A 235 10.63 3.13 -11.61
N LYS A 236 10.37 3.46 -12.89
CA LYS A 236 10.98 4.61 -13.56
C LYS A 236 10.61 5.92 -12.87
N THR A 237 9.33 6.12 -12.57
CA THR A 237 8.85 7.32 -11.89
C THR A 237 9.50 7.47 -10.51
N ALA A 238 9.66 6.39 -9.77
CA ALA A 238 10.33 6.39 -8.49
C ALA A 238 11.81 6.78 -8.61
N ALA A 239 12.54 6.17 -9.55
CA ALA A 239 13.94 6.47 -9.80
C ALA A 239 14.16 7.94 -10.22
N ASP A 240 13.37 8.44 -11.17
CA ASP A 240 13.45 9.82 -11.68
C ASP A 240 13.20 10.88 -10.59
N ASN A 241 12.43 10.53 -9.55
CA ASN A 241 12.02 11.46 -8.49
C ASN A 241 12.66 11.14 -7.11
N GLY A 242 13.52 10.14 -7.02
CA GLY A 242 14.15 9.73 -5.76
C GLY A 242 13.14 9.25 -4.70
N LEU A 243 12.09 8.53 -5.14
CA LEU A 243 11.06 8.00 -4.27
C LEU A 243 11.41 6.57 -3.82
N LYS A 244 11.09 6.23 -2.58
CA LYS A 244 11.11 4.84 -2.12
C LYS A 244 9.84 4.12 -2.53
N VAL A 245 9.97 2.88 -2.99
CA VAL A 245 8.83 2.03 -3.39
C VAL A 245 8.71 0.90 -2.39
N TYR A 246 7.65 0.89 -1.61
CA TYR A 246 7.29 -0.20 -0.71
C TYR A 246 6.32 -1.16 -1.40
N GLY A 247 6.55 -2.45 -1.29
CA GLY A 247 5.68 -3.48 -1.88
C GLY A 247 5.28 -4.55 -0.89
N MET A 248 4.05 -5.05 -0.99
CA MET A 248 3.47 -5.99 -0.03
C MET A 248 4.21 -7.32 0.02
N HIS A 249 4.81 -7.71 -1.11
CA HIS A 249 5.60 -8.94 -1.21
C HIS A 249 7.12 -8.71 -1.18
N PHE A 250 7.58 -7.49 -0.94
CA PHE A 250 9.02 -7.23 -0.86
C PHE A 250 9.58 -7.78 0.45
N PRO A 251 10.67 -8.58 0.42
CA PRO A 251 11.34 -8.98 1.64
C PRO A 251 11.96 -7.76 2.36
N ALA A 252 12.34 -7.92 3.62
CA ALA A 252 13.04 -6.84 4.32
C ALA A 252 14.23 -6.31 3.48
N PRO A 253 14.42 -4.97 3.37
CA PRO A 253 13.79 -3.91 4.17
C PRO A 253 12.40 -3.43 3.69
N TYR A 254 11.69 -4.18 2.85
CA TYR A 254 10.32 -3.95 2.35
C TYR A 254 10.20 -2.84 1.29
N TYR A 255 11.29 -2.22 0.86
CA TYR A 255 11.33 -1.18 -0.17
C TYR A 255 12.54 -1.29 -1.09
N LEU A 256 12.43 -0.64 -2.24
CA LEU A 256 13.46 -0.41 -3.24
C LEU A 256 13.71 1.10 -3.37
#